data_4e9fc2371b1eefb2edfab18d5e575117
#
_entry.id   4e9fc2371b1eefb2edfab18d5e575117
#
_cell.length_a   1.000
_cell.length_b   1.000
_cell.length_c   1.000
_cell.angle_alpha   90.00
_cell.angle_beta   90.00
_cell.angle_gamma   90.00
#
_symmetry.space_group_name_H-M   'P 1'
#
loop_
_entity.id
_entity.type
_entity.pdbx_description
1 polymer ?
#
loop_
_entity_poly.entity_id
_entity_poly.type
_entity_poly.pdbx_seq_one_letter_code
_entity_poly.pdbx_strand_id
1 'polypeptide(L)'
;MFESEEITKTIHAIMTGFPDRAINIIETSTNLDEDEREILRKAIADPPSDTGVLEAIGDALRVAQADKIVVNEVYRAAFYNSDAWQSLVDDPFFAFFSANKAGHVLDKWIHYFPIYTRHLTPFVARPVSVLEIGVYRGGSMRMWSRFFGPHARLVGVDIDPVAVIAAGDRYTVVIADQADPDAMRKVAEEHGPFDVIIDDGGHSMVQQISSIETLFPMLNDGGVYLVEDCHTSYWDEYDGGRGREGTFIEWVKTRLDDLHGYHQKDAVDPVWTRQVDGIHVYDSVVVLDKKTRFAPFAEQNGGADFVYTSRLHSSISSELVATRQAALDERDHAVTTIAELVPQIAELVPRLASAESALEDSRSHIHEMRETLSWRVTAPLRRLRRWR
;
A
#
# COMPACT_ATOMS: atom_id res chain seq x y z
N MET A 1 34.58 -3.37 -10.71
CA MET A 1 33.19 -3.51 -10.16
C MET A 1 33.09 -4.90 -9.56
N PHE A 2 32.68 -4.99 -8.30
CA PHE A 2 32.59 -6.23 -7.55
C PHE A 2 31.59 -7.18 -8.21
N GLU A 3 31.99 -8.39 -8.61
CA GLU A 3 31.09 -9.32 -9.29
C GLU A 3 30.14 -10.03 -8.33
N SER A 4 28.96 -10.41 -8.81
CA SER A 4 27.92 -11.07 -7.99
C SER A 4 28.43 -12.33 -7.26
N GLU A 5 29.36 -13.08 -7.86
CA GLU A 5 29.97 -14.27 -7.24
C GLU A 5 30.91 -13.89 -6.08
N GLU A 6 31.71 -12.83 -6.22
CA GLU A 6 32.61 -12.34 -5.19
C GLU A 6 31.84 -11.79 -3.99
N ILE A 7 30.76 -11.07 -4.25
CA ILE A 7 29.83 -10.56 -3.24
C ILE A 7 29.19 -11.69 -2.45
N THR A 8 28.66 -12.68 -3.16
CA THR A 8 28.04 -13.87 -2.52
C THR A 8 29.05 -14.58 -1.62
N LYS A 9 30.28 -14.72 -2.04
CA LYS A 9 31.37 -15.32 -1.23
C LYS A 9 31.73 -14.44 -0.04
N THR A 10 31.78 -13.13 -0.21
CA THR A 10 32.06 -12.16 0.85
C THR A 10 30.96 -12.17 1.91
N ILE A 11 29.72 -12.07 1.49
CA ILE A 11 28.54 -12.19 2.37
C ILE A 11 28.59 -13.51 3.15
N HIS A 12 28.79 -14.62 2.45
CA HIS A 12 28.84 -15.95 3.08
C HIS A 12 29.97 -16.05 4.11
N ALA A 13 31.14 -15.50 3.82
CA ALA A 13 32.26 -15.49 4.74
C ALA A 13 31.96 -14.73 6.04
N ILE A 14 31.32 -13.56 5.92
CA ILE A 14 30.90 -12.74 7.06
C ILE A 14 29.84 -13.47 7.88
N MET A 15 28.81 -13.98 7.23
CA MET A 15 27.69 -14.71 7.87
C MET A 15 28.16 -15.96 8.64
N THR A 16 29.21 -16.59 8.18
CA THR A 16 29.80 -17.78 8.82
C THR A 16 30.87 -17.46 9.85
N GLY A 17 31.10 -16.18 10.15
CA GLY A 17 32.05 -15.74 11.18
C GLY A 17 33.54 -15.76 10.74
N PHE A 18 33.80 -15.64 9.44
CA PHE A 18 35.14 -15.61 8.86
C PHE A 18 35.46 -14.27 8.17
N PRO A 19 35.53 -13.13 8.90
CA PRO A 19 35.77 -11.82 8.30
C PRO A 19 37.12 -11.75 7.56
N ASP A 20 38.15 -12.42 8.03
CA ASP A 20 39.47 -12.49 7.36
C ASP A 20 39.34 -13.11 5.95
N ARG A 21 38.45 -14.04 5.76
CA ARG A 21 38.19 -14.63 4.45
C ARG A 21 37.48 -13.64 3.53
N ALA A 22 36.55 -12.84 4.06
CA ALA A 22 35.91 -11.77 3.32
C ALA A 22 36.94 -10.70 2.89
N ILE A 23 37.79 -10.29 3.78
CA ILE A 23 38.91 -9.37 3.48
C ILE A 23 39.80 -9.94 2.38
N ASN A 24 40.18 -11.23 2.44
CA ASN A 24 40.98 -11.85 1.40
C ASN A 24 40.31 -11.87 0.03
N ILE A 25 38.99 -12.05 -0.04
CA ILE A 25 38.24 -11.96 -1.30
C ILE A 25 38.33 -10.56 -1.88
N ILE A 26 38.16 -9.52 -1.05
CA ILE A 26 38.25 -8.11 -1.44
C ILE A 26 39.66 -7.80 -1.95
N GLU A 27 40.71 -8.21 -1.23
CA GLU A 27 42.10 -7.96 -1.60
C GLU A 27 42.52 -8.64 -2.92
N THR A 28 41.98 -9.82 -3.20
CA THR A 28 42.31 -10.59 -4.39
C THR A 28 41.40 -10.29 -5.58
N SER A 29 40.35 -9.51 -5.41
CA SER A 29 39.45 -9.10 -6.50
C SER A 29 40.20 -8.26 -7.53
N THR A 30 40.08 -8.65 -8.79
CA THR A 30 40.60 -7.87 -9.92
C THR A 30 39.59 -6.79 -10.41
N ASN A 31 38.42 -6.78 -9.83
CA ASN A 31 37.31 -5.93 -10.20
C ASN A 31 37.14 -4.69 -9.31
N LEU A 32 37.92 -4.61 -8.22
CA LEU A 32 37.94 -3.47 -7.30
C LEU A 32 39.22 -2.66 -7.50
N ASP A 33 39.07 -1.34 -7.46
CA ASP A 33 40.24 -0.45 -7.33
C ASP A 33 40.69 -0.34 -5.87
N GLU A 34 41.80 0.38 -5.63
CA GLU A 34 42.40 0.45 -4.27
C GLU A 34 41.52 1.24 -3.31
N ASP A 35 40.83 2.27 -3.79
CA ASP A 35 39.94 3.08 -2.96
C ASP A 35 38.70 2.25 -2.52
N GLU A 36 38.13 1.48 -3.43
CA GLU A 36 37.03 0.57 -3.16
C GLU A 36 37.42 -0.52 -2.15
N ARG A 37 38.62 -1.10 -2.29
CA ARG A 37 39.13 -2.09 -1.34
C ARG A 37 39.34 -1.50 0.07
N GLU A 38 39.89 -0.30 0.16
CA GLU A 38 40.10 0.38 1.44
C GLU A 38 38.77 0.65 2.14
N ILE A 39 37.75 1.14 1.41
CA ILE A 39 36.42 1.40 1.93
C ILE A 39 35.79 0.10 2.48
N LEU A 40 35.81 -0.98 1.70
CA LEU A 40 35.25 -2.27 2.10
C LEU A 40 36.00 -2.91 3.27
N ARG A 41 37.33 -2.82 3.27
CA ARG A 41 38.19 -3.29 4.36
C ARG A 41 37.84 -2.60 5.68
N LYS A 42 37.67 -1.28 5.63
CA LYS A 42 37.29 -0.48 6.80
C LYS A 42 35.87 -0.86 7.30
N ALA A 43 34.94 -1.05 6.42
CA ALA A 43 33.56 -1.46 6.76
C ALA A 43 33.51 -2.83 7.47
N ILE A 44 34.43 -3.75 7.12
CA ILE A 44 34.53 -5.06 7.79
C ILE A 44 35.28 -4.97 9.12
N ALA A 45 36.37 -4.21 9.17
CA ALA A 45 37.26 -4.18 10.32
C ALA A 45 36.74 -3.30 11.47
N ASP A 46 36.05 -2.21 11.16
CA ASP A 46 35.55 -1.21 12.11
C ASP A 46 34.20 -0.67 11.67
N PRO A 47 33.15 -1.50 11.69
CA PRO A 47 31.79 -1.04 11.35
C PRO A 47 31.32 -0.01 12.39
N PRO A 48 30.47 0.97 12.01
CA PRO A 48 29.84 1.88 12.97
C PRO A 48 29.18 1.10 14.12
N SER A 49 29.22 1.64 15.33
CA SER A 49 28.83 0.94 16.57
C SER A 49 27.34 0.49 16.61
N ASP A 50 26.51 1.08 15.77
CA ASP A 50 25.07 0.84 15.63
C ASP A 50 24.70 0.10 14.34
N THR A 51 25.69 -0.28 13.54
CA THR A 51 25.50 -0.86 12.21
C THR A 51 26.15 -2.25 12.14
N GLY A 52 25.44 -3.21 11.58
CA GLY A 52 26.00 -4.54 11.31
C GLY A 52 27.02 -4.51 10.17
N VAL A 53 28.02 -5.43 10.20
CA VAL A 53 29.08 -5.50 9.18
C VAL A 53 28.54 -5.54 7.75
N LEU A 54 27.49 -6.30 7.48
CA LEU A 54 26.90 -6.37 6.15
C LEU A 54 26.24 -5.05 5.72
N GLU A 55 25.58 -4.37 6.63
CA GLU A 55 24.97 -3.07 6.37
C GLU A 55 26.07 -2.02 6.09
N ALA A 56 27.14 -2.00 6.88
CA ALA A 56 28.31 -1.13 6.64
C ALA A 56 28.97 -1.37 5.27
N ILE A 57 29.03 -2.63 4.81
CA ILE A 57 29.48 -2.97 3.46
C ILE A 57 28.51 -2.43 2.40
N GLY A 58 27.21 -2.58 2.60
CA GLY A 58 26.18 -2.04 1.71
C GLY A 58 26.31 -0.52 1.56
N ASP A 59 26.49 0.19 2.68
CA ASP A 59 26.73 1.64 2.71
C ASP A 59 28.02 2.03 1.98
N ALA A 60 29.09 1.29 2.19
CA ALA A 60 30.36 1.51 1.51
C ALA A 60 30.24 1.35 -0.01
N LEU A 61 29.59 0.28 -0.45
CA LEU A 61 29.34 0.02 -1.87
C LEU A 61 28.42 1.09 -2.50
N ARG A 62 27.41 1.55 -1.79
CA ARG A 62 26.53 2.63 -2.24
C ARG A 62 27.28 3.95 -2.40
N VAL A 63 28.15 4.29 -1.48
CA VAL A 63 29.00 5.50 -1.55
C VAL A 63 29.99 5.40 -2.72
N ALA A 64 30.54 4.21 -2.96
CA ALA A 64 31.42 3.93 -4.10
C ALA A 64 30.67 3.83 -5.44
N GLN A 65 29.36 4.09 -5.48
CA GLN A 65 28.52 4.00 -6.67
C GLN A 65 28.56 2.62 -7.37
N ALA A 66 28.68 1.56 -6.58
CA ALA A 66 28.62 0.19 -7.07
C ALA A 66 27.26 -0.11 -7.70
N ASP A 67 27.19 -1.18 -8.48
CA ASP A 67 25.95 -1.61 -9.15
C ASP A 67 24.80 -1.76 -8.14
N LYS A 68 23.65 -1.19 -8.47
CA LYS A 68 22.46 -1.16 -7.58
C LYS A 68 21.99 -2.58 -7.20
N ILE A 69 22.11 -3.57 -8.09
CA ILE A 69 21.73 -4.96 -7.81
C ILE A 69 22.63 -5.53 -6.72
N VAL A 70 23.90 -5.23 -6.80
CA VAL A 70 24.93 -5.64 -5.82
C VAL A 70 24.64 -5.07 -4.45
N VAL A 71 24.44 -3.77 -4.39
CA VAL A 71 24.10 -3.05 -3.14
C VAL A 71 22.85 -3.64 -2.51
N ASN A 72 21.82 -3.87 -3.32
CA ASN A 72 20.54 -4.45 -2.87
C ASN A 72 20.71 -5.86 -2.31
N GLU A 73 21.54 -6.72 -2.92
CA GLU A 73 21.82 -8.07 -2.42
C GLU A 73 22.51 -8.04 -1.04
N VAL A 74 23.41 -7.09 -0.82
CA VAL A 74 24.08 -6.93 0.47
C VAL A 74 23.11 -6.47 1.55
N TYR A 75 22.29 -5.45 1.27
CA TYR A 75 21.28 -4.99 2.22
C TYR A 75 20.23 -6.07 2.51
N ARG A 76 19.85 -6.84 1.49
CA ARG A 76 18.95 -7.98 1.69
C ARG A 76 19.56 -9.02 2.62
N ALA A 77 20.83 -9.34 2.44
CA ALA A 77 21.53 -10.24 3.33
C ALA A 77 21.65 -9.67 4.75
N ALA A 78 21.95 -8.38 4.91
CA ALA A 78 22.00 -7.71 6.20
C ALA A 78 20.66 -7.82 6.93
N PHE A 79 19.57 -7.49 6.23
CA PHE A 79 18.21 -7.54 6.78
C PHE A 79 17.83 -8.94 7.28
N TYR A 80 17.99 -9.98 6.46
CA TYR A 80 17.60 -11.35 6.83
C TYR A 80 18.53 -12.02 7.83
N ASN A 81 19.75 -11.51 8.03
CA ASN A 81 20.66 -11.98 9.09
C ASN A 81 20.55 -11.21 10.40
N SER A 82 19.88 -10.09 10.40
CA SER A 82 19.55 -9.33 11.60
C SER A 82 18.20 -9.79 12.17
N ASP A 83 17.84 -9.27 13.36
CA ASP A 83 16.50 -9.45 13.92
C ASP A 83 15.47 -8.46 13.32
N ALA A 84 15.87 -7.60 12.38
CA ALA A 84 15.01 -6.55 11.82
C ALA A 84 13.77 -7.12 11.13
N TRP A 85 13.90 -8.24 10.40
CA TRP A 85 12.79 -8.89 9.72
C TRP A 85 11.73 -9.44 10.69
N GLN A 86 12.09 -9.74 11.95
CA GLN A 86 11.17 -10.27 12.96
C GLN A 86 10.07 -9.26 13.29
N SER A 87 10.38 -7.96 13.22
CA SER A 87 9.40 -6.90 13.42
C SER A 87 8.30 -6.86 12.34
N LEU A 88 8.54 -7.51 11.20
CA LEU A 88 7.63 -7.55 10.06
C LEU A 88 6.84 -8.87 9.95
N VAL A 89 7.14 -9.88 10.79
CA VAL A 89 6.51 -11.21 10.69
C VAL A 89 4.99 -11.14 10.77
N ASP A 90 4.47 -10.27 11.62
CA ASP A 90 3.03 -10.08 11.82
C ASP A 90 2.42 -9.03 10.86
N ASP A 91 3.24 -8.37 10.02
CA ASP A 91 2.73 -7.45 9.02
C ASP A 91 2.01 -8.21 7.90
N PRO A 92 0.74 -7.91 7.59
CA PRO A 92 -0.05 -8.68 6.63
C PRO A 92 0.49 -8.59 5.20
N PHE A 93 1.13 -7.48 4.82
CA PHE A 93 1.73 -7.31 3.50
C PHE A 93 3.05 -8.07 3.39
N PHE A 94 3.90 -8.00 4.41
CA PHE A 94 5.13 -8.79 4.45
C PHE A 94 4.83 -10.29 4.47
N ALA A 95 3.81 -10.73 5.22
CA ALA A 95 3.37 -12.12 5.24
C ALA A 95 2.91 -12.58 3.84
N PHE A 96 2.11 -11.75 3.14
CA PHE A 96 1.70 -12.04 1.76
C PHE A 96 2.90 -12.11 0.82
N PHE A 97 3.79 -11.11 0.85
CA PHE A 97 5.01 -11.05 0.04
C PHE A 97 5.88 -12.30 0.25
N SER A 98 6.14 -12.63 1.51
CA SER A 98 6.98 -13.78 1.89
C SER A 98 6.39 -15.13 1.44
N ALA A 99 5.06 -15.24 1.40
CA ALA A 99 4.34 -16.43 0.94
C ALA A 99 4.24 -16.52 -0.59
N ASN A 100 4.45 -15.44 -1.33
CA ASN A 100 4.25 -15.35 -2.79
C ASN A 100 5.39 -16.00 -3.61
N LYS A 101 5.70 -17.26 -3.37
CA LYS A 101 6.84 -17.96 -4.01
C LYS A 101 6.61 -18.34 -5.47
N ALA A 102 5.37 -18.56 -5.88
CA ALA A 102 4.99 -19.02 -7.23
C ALA A 102 3.82 -18.17 -7.81
N GLY A 103 3.53 -17.04 -7.21
CA GLY A 103 2.49 -16.10 -7.66
C GLY A 103 2.98 -15.18 -8.78
N HIS A 104 2.16 -14.17 -9.07
CA HIS A 104 2.57 -13.08 -9.96
C HIS A 104 3.72 -12.30 -9.34
N VAL A 105 4.58 -11.75 -10.20
CA VAL A 105 5.71 -10.93 -9.74
C VAL A 105 5.18 -9.77 -8.91
N LEU A 106 5.74 -9.64 -7.73
CA LEU A 106 5.50 -8.55 -6.79
C LEU A 106 6.87 -8.01 -6.40
N ASP A 107 7.17 -6.81 -6.84
CA ASP A 107 8.39 -6.08 -6.53
C ASP A 107 8.04 -4.92 -5.60
N LYS A 108 8.59 -4.91 -4.40
CA LYS A 108 8.33 -3.87 -3.39
C LYS A 108 9.52 -3.71 -2.46
N TRP A 109 9.80 -2.50 -2.09
CA TRP A 109 10.72 -2.22 -1.00
C TRP A 109 10.15 -2.73 0.33
N ILE A 110 10.95 -3.44 1.09
CA ILE A 110 10.50 -4.13 2.32
C ILE A 110 9.96 -3.15 3.38
N HIS A 111 10.55 -1.95 3.48
CA HIS A 111 10.13 -0.92 4.44
C HIS A 111 8.80 -0.24 4.08
N TYR A 112 8.21 -0.50 2.89
CA TYR A 112 6.88 0.03 2.53
C TYR A 112 5.75 -0.71 3.26
N PHE A 113 5.91 -1.99 3.60
CA PHE A 113 4.83 -2.80 4.18
C PHE A 113 4.25 -2.20 5.47
N PRO A 114 5.03 -1.79 6.47
CA PRO A 114 4.48 -1.13 7.67
C PRO A 114 3.77 0.20 7.36
N ILE A 115 4.19 0.90 6.29
CA ILE A 115 3.53 2.14 5.85
C ILE A 115 2.15 1.82 5.30
N TYR A 116 2.03 0.81 4.44
CA TYR A 116 0.73 0.35 3.95
C TYR A 116 -0.18 -0.08 5.09
N THR A 117 0.32 -0.90 6.00
CA THR A 117 -0.46 -1.36 7.17
C THR A 117 -0.97 -0.18 7.99
N ARG A 118 -0.14 0.83 8.25
CA ARG A 118 -0.51 2.02 9.01
C ARG A 118 -1.66 2.79 8.35
N HIS A 119 -1.57 3.05 7.06
CA HIS A 119 -2.51 3.94 6.37
C HIS A 119 -3.72 3.22 5.76
N LEU A 120 -3.60 1.93 5.45
CA LEU A 120 -4.64 1.21 4.73
C LEU A 120 -5.53 0.34 5.63
N THR A 121 -5.10 0.02 6.87
CA THR A 121 -5.91 -0.74 7.82
C THR A 121 -7.32 -0.16 8.05
N PRO A 122 -7.54 1.17 8.11
CA PRO A 122 -8.90 1.73 8.27
C PRO A 122 -9.88 1.35 7.17
N PHE A 123 -9.40 0.84 6.02
CA PHE A 123 -10.20 0.48 4.85
C PHE A 123 -10.48 -1.03 4.75
N VAL A 124 -9.97 -1.83 5.67
CA VAL A 124 -10.13 -3.29 5.67
C VAL A 124 -11.56 -3.70 6.05
N ALA A 125 -12.05 -4.79 5.43
CA ALA A 125 -13.34 -5.43 5.71
C ALA A 125 -14.58 -4.53 5.55
N ARG A 126 -14.47 -3.49 4.72
CA ARG A 126 -15.59 -2.64 4.32
C ARG A 126 -15.63 -2.48 2.80
N PRO A 127 -16.73 -2.06 2.20
CA PRO A 127 -16.72 -1.61 0.81
C PRO A 127 -15.69 -0.48 0.64
N VAL A 128 -14.71 -0.69 -0.21
CA VAL A 128 -13.64 0.26 -0.51
C VAL A 128 -13.37 0.27 -2.01
N SER A 129 -13.16 1.43 -2.57
CA SER A 129 -12.76 1.61 -3.96
C SER A 129 -11.30 2.05 -4.03
N VAL A 130 -10.49 1.25 -4.68
CA VAL A 130 -9.04 1.42 -4.75
C VAL A 130 -8.60 1.58 -6.20
N LEU A 131 -7.76 2.57 -6.45
CA LEU A 131 -7.02 2.74 -7.70
C LEU A 131 -5.54 2.44 -7.46
N GLU A 132 -4.95 1.61 -8.28
CA GLU A 132 -3.50 1.44 -8.39
C GLU A 132 -3.04 1.97 -9.74
N ILE A 133 -2.07 2.89 -9.73
CA ILE A 133 -1.34 3.34 -10.91
C ILE A 133 -0.04 2.53 -10.95
N GLY A 134 0.23 1.84 -12.07
CA GLY A 134 1.34 0.90 -12.16
C GLY A 134 0.94 -0.53 -11.74
N VAL A 135 0.31 -1.27 -12.64
CA VAL A 135 -0.13 -2.67 -12.40
C VAL A 135 1.00 -3.66 -12.64
N TYR A 136 1.90 -3.34 -13.60
CA TYR A 136 3.01 -4.17 -14.01
C TYR A 136 2.60 -5.62 -14.28
N ARG A 137 3.00 -6.58 -13.44
CA ARG A 137 2.68 -8.02 -13.57
C ARG A 137 1.53 -8.48 -12.66
N GLY A 138 0.78 -7.57 -12.06
CA GLY A 138 -0.44 -7.83 -11.31
C GLY A 138 -0.24 -8.46 -9.92
N GLY A 139 0.98 -8.52 -9.40
CA GLY A 139 1.25 -9.07 -8.08
C GLY A 139 0.68 -8.20 -6.95
N SER A 140 0.84 -6.90 -7.07
CA SER A 140 0.31 -5.89 -6.14
C SER A 140 -1.21 -5.88 -6.10
N MET A 141 -1.90 -5.95 -7.24
CA MET A 141 -3.37 -6.06 -7.30
C MET A 141 -3.91 -7.25 -6.48
N ARG A 142 -3.19 -8.39 -6.48
CA ARG A 142 -3.53 -9.56 -5.66
C ARG A 142 -3.29 -9.32 -4.19
N MET A 143 -2.21 -8.64 -3.85
CA MET A 143 -1.88 -8.23 -2.49
C MET A 143 -2.97 -7.30 -1.93
N TRP A 144 -3.37 -6.26 -2.67
CA TRP A 144 -4.47 -5.37 -2.29
C TRP A 144 -5.79 -6.12 -2.13
N SER A 145 -6.13 -6.98 -3.08
CA SER A 145 -7.35 -7.79 -3.02
C SER A 145 -7.39 -8.68 -1.77
N ARG A 146 -6.26 -9.25 -1.39
CA ARG A 146 -6.16 -10.07 -0.18
C ARG A 146 -6.30 -9.23 1.09
N PHE A 147 -5.70 -8.04 1.10
CA PHE A 147 -5.69 -7.15 2.26
C PHE A 147 -7.05 -6.50 2.52
N PHE A 148 -7.64 -5.87 1.51
CA PHE A 148 -8.92 -5.17 1.67
C PHE A 148 -10.13 -6.12 1.77
N GLY A 149 -10.00 -7.34 1.24
CA GLY A 149 -11.03 -8.36 1.31
C GLY A 149 -12.03 -8.34 0.14
N PRO A 150 -13.08 -9.17 0.22
CA PRO A 150 -13.95 -9.48 -0.92
C PRO A 150 -14.89 -8.33 -1.35
N HIS A 151 -15.05 -7.31 -0.54
CA HIS A 151 -15.91 -6.16 -0.83
C HIS A 151 -15.16 -5.00 -1.49
N ALA A 152 -13.84 -5.13 -1.66
CA ALA A 152 -13.02 -4.13 -2.31
C ALA A 152 -13.22 -4.16 -3.82
N ARG A 153 -13.41 -2.99 -4.42
CA ARG A 153 -13.37 -2.78 -5.86
C ARG A 153 -11.99 -2.24 -6.22
N LEU A 154 -11.26 -2.99 -7.02
CA LEU A 154 -9.91 -2.65 -7.45
C LEU A 154 -9.90 -2.27 -8.93
N VAL A 155 -9.33 -1.13 -9.22
CA VAL A 155 -9.06 -0.63 -10.57
C VAL A 155 -7.57 -0.39 -10.70
N GLY A 156 -6.98 -0.82 -11.80
CA GLY A 156 -5.59 -0.57 -12.14
C GLY A 156 -5.47 0.36 -13.33
N VAL A 157 -4.42 1.14 -13.38
CA VAL A 157 -3.99 1.91 -14.56
C VAL A 157 -2.56 1.52 -14.89
N ASP A 158 -2.29 1.28 -16.16
CA ASP A 158 -0.95 1.04 -16.65
C ASP A 158 -0.82 1.56 -18.09
N ILE A 159 0.39 1.92 -18.51
CA ILE A 159 0.67 2.29 -19.88
C ILE A 159 0.93 1.06 -20.77
N ASP A 160 1.37 -0.06 -20.17
CA ASP A 160 1.67 -1.30 -20.88
C ASP A 160 0.42 -2.18 -20.99
N PRO A 161 -0.06 -2.52 -22.21
CA PRO A 161 -1.18 -3.44 -22.39
C PRO A 161 -1.00 -4.83 -21.78
N VAL A 162 0.23 -5.26 -21.50
CA VAL A 162 0.54 -6.53 -20.83
C VAL A 162 -0.06 -6.58 -19.43
N ALA A 163 -0.25 -5.45 -18.78
CA ALA A 163 -0.88 -5.34 -17.46
C ALA A 163 -2.32 -5.90 -17.45
N VAL A 164 -3.08 -5.72 -18.53
CA VAL A 164 -4.44 -6.31 -18.67
C VAL A 164 -4.37 -7.84 -18.65
N ILE A 165 -3.40 -8.42 -19.35
CA ILE A 165 -3.20 -9.88 -19.39
C ILE A 165 -2.77 -10.40 -18.01
N ALA A 166 -1.87 -9.67 -17.35
CA ALA A 166 -1.36 -10.02 -16.03
C ALA A 166 -2.45 -9.96 -14.94
N ALA A 167 -3.34 -8.97 -15.00
CA ALA A 167 -4.47 -8.83 -14.09
C ALA A 167 -5.55 -9.91 -14.32
N GLY A 168 -5.76 -10.31 -15.58
CA GLY A 168 -6.82 -11.23 -16.02
C GLY A 168 -8.22 -10.66 -15.79
N ASP A 169 -9.25 -11.49 -15.90
CA ASP A 169 -10.66 -11.07 -15.77
C ASP A 169 -11.07 -10.66 -14.34
N ARG A 170 -10.14 -10.73 -13.39
CA ARG A 170 -10.44 -10.51 -11.97
C ARG A 170 -10.50 -9.03 -11.60
N TYR A 171 -9.74 -8.19 -12.30
CA TYR A 171 -9.62 -6.77 -12.00
C TYR A 171 -9.87 -5.94 -13.26
N THR A 172 -10.39 -4.74 -13.07
CA THR A 172 -10.47 -3.74 -14.14
C THR A 172 -9.12 -3.07 -14.29
N VAL A 173 -8.52 -3.16 -15.48
CA VAL A 173 -7.28 -2.44 -15.82
C VAL A 173 -7.55 -1.54 -17.01
N VAL A 174 -7.25 -0.26 -16.86
CA VAL A 174 -7.38 0.77 -17.89
C VAL A 174 -5.99 1.07 -18.43
N ILE A 175 -5.84 1.09 -19.75
CA ILE A 175 -4.58 1.49 -20.40
C ILE A 175 -4.63 3.00 -20.58
N ALA A 176 -3.77 3.70 -19.83
CA ALA A 176 -3.64 5.15 -19.87
C ALA A 176 -2.25 5.60 -19.42
N ASP A 177 -1.83 6.77 -19.86
CA ASP A 177 -0.62 7.44 -19.40
C ASP A 177 -0.95 8.27 -18.16
N GLN A 178 -0.30 8.00 -17.05
CA GLN A 178 -0.49 8.74 -15.78
C GLN A 178 -0.03 10.21 -15.90
N ALA A 179 0.84 10.53 -16.84
CA ALA A 179 1.25 11.91 -17.11
C ALA A 179 0.18 12.74 -17.85
N ASP A 180 -0.87 12.09 -18.39
CA ASP A 180 -1.98 12.76 -19.08
C ASP A 180 -3.13 13.05 -18.10
N PRO A 181 -3.35 14.33 -17.68
CA PRO A 181 -4.40 14.69 -16.75
C PRO A 181 -5.81 14.36 -17.25
N ASP A 182 -6.05 14.43 -18.56
CA ASP A 182 -7.38 14.17 -19.13
C ASP A 182 -7.68 12.68 -19.12
N ALA A 183 -6.69 11.84 -19.39
CA ALA A 183 -6.81 10.40 -19.26
C ALA A 183 -7.05 9.99 -17.79
N MET A 184 -6.31 10.55 -16.84
CA MET A 184 -6.50 10.26 -15.41
C MET A 184 -7.86 10.76 -14.88
N ARG A 185 -8.30 11.94 -15.31
CA ARG A 185 -9.64 12.45 -14.97
C ARG A 185 -10.74 11.52 -15.47
N LYS A 186 -10.63 11.05 -16.71
CA LYS A 186 -11.57 10.09 -17.29
C LYS A 186 -11.62 8.78 -16.50
N VAL A 187 -10.47 8.25 -16.07
CA VAL A 187 -10.43 7.06 -15.19
C VAL A 187 -11.22 7.31 -13.91
N ALA A 188 -11.02 8.48 -13.27
CA ALA A 188 -11.74 8.80 -12.04
C ALA A 188 -13.24 9.02 -12.26
N GLU A 189 -13.65 9.59 -13.38
CA GLU A 189 -15.07 9.79 -13.75
C GLU A 189 -15.78 8.47 -14.07
N GLU A 190 -15.13 7.55 -14.77
CA GLU A 190 -15.72 6.27 -15.19
C GLU A 190 -15.67 5.20 -14.09
N HIS A 191 -14.62 5.21 -13.27
CA HIS A 191 -14.34 4.16 -12.30
C HIS A 191 -14.26 4.64 -10.85
N GLY A 192 -14.31 5.94 -10.59
CA GLY A 192 -14.33 6.51 -9.24
C GLY A 192 -15.75 6.62 -8.65
N PRO A 193 -15.93 7.37 -7.56
CA PRO A 193 -14.84 7.90 -6.77
C PRO A 193 -14.04 6.81 -6.04
N PHE A 194 -12.79 7.12 -5.70
CA PHE A 194 -11.90 6.21 -4.99
C PHE A 194 -11.74 6.61 -3.52
N ASP A 195 -11.54 5.64 -2.65
CA ASP A 195 -11.22 5.82 -1.23
C ASP A 195 -9.70 5.75 -0.99
N VAL A 196 -9.01 4.98 -1.83
CA VAL A 196 -7.56 4.80 -1.78
C VAL A 196 -7.00 4.91 -3.18
N ILE A 197 -5.94 5.70 -3.33
CA ILE A 197 -5.13 5.75 -4.56
C ILE A 197 -3.69 5.40 -4.18
N ILE A 198 -3.10 4.45 -4.91
CA ILE A 198 -1.71 4.04 -4.77
C ILE A 198 -1.02 4.33 -6.10
N ASP A 199 -0.08 5.26 -6.08
CA ASP A 199 0.71 5.67 -7.23
C ASP A 199 2.07 4.99 -7.18
N ASP A 200 2.19 3.91 -7.92
CA ASP A 200 3.38 3.07 -8.10
C ASP A 200 3.68 2.93 -9.61
N GLY A 201 3.56 4.02 -10.35
CA GLY A 201 3.62 4.04 -11.80
C GLY A 201 5.02 4.18 -12.38
N GLY A 202 5.24 5.20 -13.21
CA GLY A 202 6.52 5.40 -13.89
C GLY A 202 7.53 6.25 -13.12
N HIS A 203 7.16 6.84 -11.99
CA HIS A 203 7.97 7.55 -10.99
C HIS A 203 8.74 8.77 -11.50
N SER A 204 8.53 9.23 -12.76
CA SER A 204 9.10 10.50 -13.20
C SER A 204 8.37 11.67 -12.52
N MET A 205 9.04 12.80 -12.43
CA MET A 205 8.51 13.98 -11.73
C MET A 205 7.18 14.44 -12.32
N VAL A 206 7.07 14.46 -13.65
CA VAL A 206 5.83 14.82 -14.34
C VAL A 206 4.72 13.84 -14.04
N GLN A 207 5.01 12.55 -14.00
CA GLN A 207 4.01 11.52 -13.74
C GLN A 207 3.43 11.63 -12.32
N GLN A 208 4.29 11.65 -11.30
CA GLN A 208 3.85 11.73 -9.90
C GLN A 208 3.08 13.03 -9.61
N ILE A 209 3.55 14.17 -10.13
CA ILE A 209 2.89 15.45 -9.90
C ILE A 209 1.56 15.54 -10.66
N SER A 210 1.53 15.17 -11.94
CA SER A 210 0.32 15.23 -12.77
C SER A 210 -0.79 14.34 -12.22
N SER A 211 -0.47 13.11 -11.82
CA SER A 211 -1.45 12.17 -11.28
C SER A 211 -2.06 12.66 -9.98
N ILE A 212 -1.24 13.10 -9.01
CA ILE A 212 -1.76 13.56 -7.73
C ILE A 212 -2.55 14.87 -7.84
N GLU A 213 -2.11 15.83 -8.66
CA GLU A 213 -2.85 17.09 -8.89
C GLU A 213 -4.21 16.85 -9.54
N THR A 214 -4.30 15.85 -10.40
CA THR A 214 -5.54 15.48 -11.09
C THR A 214 -6.47 14.67 -10.20
N LEU A 215 -5.95 13.66 -9.52
CA LEU A 215 -6.77 12.64 -8.86
C LEU A 215 -7.08 12.96 -7.39
N PHE A 216 -6.19 13.66 -6.67
CA PHE A 216 -6.43 13.99 -5.26
C PHE A 216 -7.72 14.80 -5.05
N PRO A 217 -8.06 15.81 -5.87
CA PRO A 217 -9.35 16.50 -5.74
C PRO A 217 -10.58 15.59 -5.94
N MET A 218 -10.43 14.48 -6.68
CA MET A 218 -11.48 13.53 -7.00
C MET A 218 -11.58 12.34 -6.04
N LEU A 219 -10.62 12.21 -5.10
CA LEU A 219 -10.62 11.22 -4.04
C LEU A 219 -11.79 11.47 -3.08
N ASN A 220 -12.38 10.44 -2.49
CA ASN A 220 -13.41 10.58 -1.46
C ASN A 220 -12.89 11.31 -0.22
N ASP A 221 -13.77 12.02 0.46
CA ASP A 221 -13.48 12.60 1.78
C ASP A 221 -13.21 11.47 2.78
N GLY A 222 -12.13 11.58 3.56
CA GLY A 222 -11.62 10.48 4.40
C GLY A 222 -10.78 9.44 3.63
N GLY A 223 -10.47 9.70 2.37
CA GLY A 223 -9.61 8.84 1.55
C GLY A 223 -8.12 9.13 1.74
N VAL A 224 -7.29 8.27 1.13
CA VAL A 224 -5.82 8.30 1.20
C VAL A 224 -5.22 8.23 -0.19
N TYR A 225 -4.26 9.12 -0.48
CA TYR A 225 -3.41 9.08 -1.67
C TYR A 225 -1.97 8.74 -1.24
N LEU A 226 -1.43 7.64 -1.73
CA LEU A 226 -0.09 7.16 -1.43
C LEU A 226 0.75 7.19 -2.70
N VAL A 227 1.96 7.79 -2.63
CA VAL A 227 2.93 7.84 -3.74
C VAL A 227 4.17 7.07 -3.33
N GLU A 228 4.56 6.11 -4.17
CA GLU A 228 5.75 5.29 -3.98
C GLU A 228 6.95 5.85 -4.76
N ASP A 229 8.12 5.31 -4.45
CA ASP A 229 9.40 5.57 -5.11
C ASP A 229 9.77 7.06 -5.23
N CYS A 230 9.38 7.85 -4.20
CA CYS A 230 9.69 9.28 -4.15
C CYS A 230 11.20 9.59 -4.14
N HIS A 231 12.07 8.58 -3.92
CA HIS A 231 13.52 8.71 -4.03
C HIS A 231 13.99 9.01 -5.46
N THR A 232 13.19 8.71 -6.49
CA THR A 232 13.46 9.11 -7.87
C THR A 232 13.58 10.63 -8.04
N SER A 233 13.01 11.41 -7.09
CA SER A 233 13.21 12.86 -7.01
C SER A 233 14.69 13.29 -6.87
N TYR A 234 15.59 12.35 -6.57
CA TYR A 234 17.03 12.60 -6.45
C TYR A 234 17.82 12.04 -7.63
N TRP A 235 17.19 11.34 -8.58
CA TRP A 235 17.84 10.62 -9.66
C TRP A 235 17.64 11.33 -11.01
N ASP A 236 18.75 11.61 -11.70
CA ASP A 236 18.74 12.34 -12.97
C ASP A 236 17.94 11.62 -14.07
N GLU A 237 17.93 10.28 -14.05
CA GLU A 237 17.20 9.45 -15.01
C GLU A 237 15.66 9.58 -14.92
N TYR A 238 15.15 10.17 -13.84
CA TYR A 238 13.72 10.46 -13.62
C TYR A 238 13.43 11.97 -13.62
N ASP A 239 14.32 12.79 -14.19
CA ASP A 239 14.28 14.25 -14.13
C ASP A 239 14.42 14.81 -12.69
N GLY A 240 14.97 13.99 -11.78
CA GLY A 240 15.22 14.34 -10.38
C GLY A 240 16.47 15.19 -10.19
N GLY A 241 16.76 15.50 -8.94
CA GLY A 241 17.94 16.24 -8.49
C GLY A 241 17.69 16.87 -7.13
N ARG A 242 18.65 16.77 -6.21
CA ARG A 242 18.50 17.29 -4.85
C ARG A 242 18.22 18.80 -4.85
N GLY A 243 17.07 19.21 -4.34
CA GLY A 243 16.66 20.62 -4.29
C GLY A 243 16.27 21.21 -5.65
N ARG A 244 16.14 20.37 -6.68
CA ARG A 244 15.76 20.81 -8.02
C ARG A 244 14.27 21.12 -8.06
N GLU A 245 13.95 22.36 -8.48
CA GLU A 245 12.58 22.79 -8.70
C GLU A 245 11.88 21.89 -9.72
N GLY A 246 10.61 21.56 -9.47
CA GLY A 246 9.80 20.65 -10.30
C GLY A 246 9.97 19.18 -9.96
N THR A 247 10.79 18.81 -8.95
CA THR A 247 10.79 17.43 -8.43
C THR A 247 9.62 17.20 -7.50
N PHE A 248 9.17 15.94 -7.38
CA PHE A 248 8.03 15.59 -6.53
C PHE A 248 8.27 15.96 -5.05
N ILE A 249 9.47 15.75 -4.53
CA ILE A 249 9.79 16.13 -3.14
C ILE A 249 9.76 17.66 -2.94
N GLU A 250 10.21 18.46 -3.90
CA GLU A 250 10.07 19.93 -3.81
C GLU A 250 8.60 20.37 -3.92
N TRP A 251 7.81 19.69 -4.76
CA TRP A 251 6.35 19.87 -4.81
C TRP A 251 5.70 19.55 -3.46
N VAL A 252 6.05 18.44 -2.79
CA VAL A 252 5.56 18.09 -1.45
C VAL A 252 5.88 19.18 -0.43
N LYS A 253 7.08 19.76 -0.47
CA LYS A 253 7.44 20.85 0.44
C LYS A 253 6.52 22.07 0.30
N THR A 254 6.10 22.40 -0.93
CA THR A 254 5.11 23.48 -1.11
C THR A 254 3.74 23.11 -0.54
N ARG A 255 3.37 21.82 -0.56
CA ARG A 255 2.12 21.36 0.07
C ARG A 255 2.13 21.46 1.58
N LEU A 256 3.30 21.43 2.22
CA LEU A 256 3.41 21.70 3.66
C LEU A 256 3.00 23.14 3.97
N ASP A 257 3.36 24.10 3.12
CA ASP A 257 2.92 25.48 3.29
C ASP A 257 1.41 25.62 3.08
N ASP A 258 0.86 24.98 2.05
CA ASP A 258 -0.59 25.00 1.78
C ASP A 258 -1.41 24.33 2.91
N LEU A 259 -0.89 23.28 3.55
CA LEU A 259 -1.51 22.66 4.72
C LEU A 259 -1.76 23.67 5.85
N HIS A 260 -0.87 24.65 5.97
CA HIS A 260 -0.95 25.77 6.93
C HIS A 260 -1.58 27.06 6.34
N GLY A 261 -2.20 26.95 5.17
CA GLY A 261 -2.69 28.11 4.41
C GLY A 261 -3.68 28.99 5.16
N TYR A 262 -4.49 28.44 6.08
CA TYR A 262 -5.38 29.24 6.92
C TYR A 262 -4.66 30.26 7.84
N HIS A 263 -3.38 30.08 8.09
CA HIS A 263 -2.57 30.95 8.94
C HIS A 263 -1.67 31.90 8.14
N GLN A 264 -1.70 31.82 6.81
CA GLN A 264 -0.88 32.65 5.94
C GLN A 264 -1.65 33.91 5.51
N LYS A 265 -0.91 34.98 5.19
CA LYS A 265 -1.47 36.23 4.69
C LYS A 265 -1.55 36.30 3.18
N ASP A 266 -0.69 35.53 2.54
CA ASP A 266 -0.60 35.43 1.09
C ASP A 266 -1.61 34.42 0.54
N ALA A 267 -1.87 34.53 -0.75
CA ALA A 267 -2.74 33.57 -1.42
C ALA A 267 -2.11 32.17 -1.44
N VAL A 268 -2.87 31.18 -0.98
CA VAL A 268 -2.51 29.76 -0.99
C VAL A 268 -3.49 29.02 -1.89
N ASP A 269 -3.11 27.84 -2.36
CA ASP A 269 -4.03 27.02 -3.13
C ASP A 269 -5.18 26.54 -2.22
N PRO A 270 -6.44 26.95 -2.51
CA PRO A 270 -7.57 26.59 -1.65
C PRO A 270 -7.89 25.11 -1.67
N VAL A 271 -7.52 24.36 -2.71
CA VAL A 271 -7.73 22.92 -2.80
C VAL A 271 -6.90 22.23 -1.72
N TRP A 272 -5.59 22.48 -1.72
CA TRP A 272 -4.68 21.86 -0.77
C TRP A 272 -4.93 22.30 0.67
N THR A 273 -5.17 23.59 0.89
CA THR A 273 -5.51 24.15 2.22
C THR A 273 -6.79 23.51 2.80
N ARG A 274 -7.80 23.26 1.96
CA ARG A 274 -9.13 22.82 2.43
C ARG A 274 -9.31 21.31 2.44
N GLN A 275 -8.53 20.57 1.67
CA GLN A 275 -8.78 19.15 1.45
C GLN A 275 -7.67 18.23 1.98
N VAL A 276 -6.50 18.73 2.34
CA VAL A 276 -5.43 17.93 2.93
C VAL A 276 -5.53 17.98 4.45
N ASP A 277 -5.78 16.85 5.11
CA ASP A 277 -5.82 16.74 6.57
C ASP A 277 -4.44 16.47 7.16
N GLY A 278 -3.62 15.68 6.47
CA GLY A 278 -2.26 15.36 6.86
C GLY A 278 -1.37 14.98 5.68
N ILE A 279 -0.07 15.22 5.84
CA ILE A 279 0.97 14.77 4.91
C ILE A 279 1.98 13.97 5.73
N HIS A 280 2.17 12.71 5.36
CA HIS A 280 3.12 11.81 5.99
C HIS A 280 4.26 11.53 5.01
N VAL A 281 5.48 11.79 5.43
CA VAL A 281 6.68 11.59 4.62
C VAL A 281 7.52 10.50 5.26
N TYR A 282 7.78 9.46 4.50
CA TYR A 282 8.65 8.34 4.86
C TYR A 282 9.83 8.28 3.91
N ASP A 283 10.77 7.38 4.14
CA ASP A 283 11.74 7.05 3.13
C ASP A 283 11.00 6.51 1.89
N SER A 284 11.14 7.23 0.78
CA SER A 284 10.62 6.87 -0.54
C SER A 284 9.08 6.80 -0.69
N VAL A 285 8.31 7.10 0.35
CA VAL A 285 6.84 7.09 0.30
C VAL A 285 6.27 8.38 0.89
N VAL A 286 5.31 8.97 0.19
CA VAL A 286 4.51 10.10 0.68
C VAL A 286 3.05 9.71 0.70
N VAL A 287 2.37 10.02 1.82
CA VAL A 287 0.94 9.75 1.98
C VAL A 287 0.20 11.03 2.33
N LEU A 288 -0.88 11.31 1.62
CA LEU A 288 -1.77 12.43 1.88
C LEU A 288 -3.14 11.91 2.32
N ASP A 289 -3.57 12.36 3.50
CA ASP A 289 -4.92 12.11 3.98
C ASP A 289 -5.86 13.20 3.46
N LYS A 290 -6.96 12.80 2.83
CA LYS A 290 -7.98 13.74 2.35
C LYS A 290 -9.09 13.89 3.35
N LYS A 291 -9.39 15.15 3.69
CA LYS A 291 -10.56 15.50 4.50
C LYS A 291 -10.91 16.97 4.30
N THR A 292 -12.17 17.26 4.08
CA THR A 292 -12.67 18.62 4.03
C THR A 292 -12.48 19.31 5.38
N ARG A 293 -11.67 20.37 5.42
CA ARG A 293 -11.27 21.09 6.61
C ARG A 293 -12.03 22.41 6.74
N PHE A 294 -12.42 22.72 7.95
CA PHE A 294 -12.82 24.07 8.33
C PHE A 294 -11.60 24.91 8.71
N ALA A 295 -11.73 26.25 8.60
CA ALA A 295 -10.73 27.13 9.15
C ALA A 295 -10.56 26.88 10.65
N PRO A 296 -9.34 26.65 11.14
CA PRO A 296 -9.11 26.37 12.54
C PRO A 296 -9.45 27.58 13.41
N PHE A 297 -10.04 27.35 14.57
CA PHE A 297 -10.30 28.35 15.57
C PHE A 297 -9.89 27.85 16.96
N ALA A 298 -9.51 28.77 17.81
CA ALA A 298 -9.18 28.43 19.20
C ALA A 298 -10.37 28.71 20.11
N GLU A 299 -10.62 27.76 21.03
CA GLU A 299 -11.64 27.90 22.05
C GLU A 299 -11.01 27.65 23.44
N GLN A 300 -11.39 28.45 24.40
CA GLN A 300 -10.97 28.28 25.79
C GLN A 300 -12.09 27.65 26.61
N ASN A 301 -11.76 26.67 27.41
CA ASN A 301 -12.69 26.00 28.30
C ASN A 301 -12.06 25.85 29.70
N GLY A 302 -12.87 26.04 30.75
CA GLY A 302 -12.45 26.03 32.16
C GLY A 302 -12.04 27.41 32.69
N GLY A 303 -12.07 27.60 33.99
CA GLY A 303 -11.84 28.86 34.70
C GLY A 303 -13.12 29.44 35.26
N ALA A 304 -13.20 29.56 36.61
CA ALA A 304 -14.40 30.00 37.34
C ALA A 304 -14.79 31.45 37.04
N ASP A 305 -13.87 32.27 36.49
CA ASP A 305 -14.04 33.69 36.31
C ASP A 305 -14.31 34.12 34.85
N PHE A 306 -14.51 33.15 33.93
CA PHE A 306 -14.71 33.44 32.52
C PHE A 306 -16.19 33.68 32.22
N VAL A 307 -16.58 34.93 32.01
CA VAL A 307 -17.93 35.30 31.54
C VAL A 307 -17.92 35.35 30.01
N TYR A 308 -18.47 34.30 29.37
CA TYR A 308 -18.73 34.34 27.93
C TYR A 308 -19.83 35.37 27.64
N THR A 309 -19.49 36.41 26.89
CA THR A 309 -20.40 37.54 26.59
C THR A 309 -21.28 37.31 25.36
N SER A 310 -21.09 36.20 24.57
CA SER A 310 -21.91 35.97 23.39
C SER A 310 -23.02 34.94 23.66
N ARG A 311 -24.26 35.41 23.72
CA ARG A 311 -25.46 34.54 23.78
C ARG A 311 -25.59 33.58 22.57
N LEU A 312 -24.96 33.94 21.45
CA LEU A 312 -24.98 33.12 20.23
C LEU A 312 -24.19 31.78 20.42
N HIS A 313 -23.06 31.88 21.15
CA HIS A 313 -22.17 30.74 21.36
C HIS A 313 -22.80 29.67 22.28
N SER A 314 -23.55 30.09 23.31
CA SER A 314 -24.17 29.14 24.24
C SER A 314 -25.34 28.34 23.62
N SER A 315 -26.08 28.94 22.67
CA SER A 315 -27.19 28.25 22.01
C SER A 315 -26.71 27.29 20.94
N ILE A 316 -25.73 27.71 20.14
CA ILE A 316 -25.15 26.82 19.09
C ILE A 316 -24.37 25.67 19.73
N SER A 317 -23.60 25.91 20.78
CA SER A 317 -22.86 24.84 21.46
C SER A 317 -23.77 23.83 22.15
N SER A 318 -24.88 24.25 22.74
CA SER A 318 -25.83 23.33 23.37
C SER A 318 -26.58 22.47 22.34
N GLU A 319 -26.94 23.04 21.18
CA GLU A 319 -27.58 22.31 20.09
C GLU A 319 -26.59 21.33 19.42
N LEU A 320 -25.35 21.74 19.19
CA LEU A 320 -24.28 20.87 18.67
C LEU A 320 -23.94 19.73 19.65
N VAL A 321 -23.88 20.02 20.96
CA VAL A 321 -23.66 18.99 21.98
C VAL A 321 -24.80 17.99 22.00
N ALA A 322 -26.06 18.45 21.92
CA ALA A 322 -27.24 17.60 21.86
C ALA A 322 -27.25 16.72 20.58
N THR A 323 -26.95 17.34 19.43
CA THR A 323 -26.86 16.61 18.16
C THR A 323 -25.73 15.58 18.17
N ARG A 324 -24.56 15.95 18.69
CA ARG A 324 -23.44 15.00 18.87
C ARG A 324 -23.79 13.87 19.80
N GLN A 325 -24.46 14.15 20.92
CA GLN A 325 -24.87 13.12 21.87
C GLN A 325 -25.86 12.15 21.22
N ALA A 326 -26.85 12.65 20.49
CA ALA A 326 -27.79 11.81 19.75
C ALA A 326 -27.09 10.89 18.74
N ALA A 327 -26.11 11.42 17.99
CA ALA A 327 -25.32 10.62 17.06
C ALA A 327 -24.44 9.57 17.75
N LEU A 328 -23.90 9.87 18.94
CA LEU A 328 -23.16 8.90 19.75
C LEU A 328 -24.08 7.79 20.27
N ASP A 329 -25.26 8.14 20.73
CA ASP A 329 -26.27 7.18 21.24
C ASP A 329 -26.74 6.25 20.10
N GLU A 330 -26.96 6.79 18.90
CA GLU A 330 -27.31 6.01 17.70
C GLU A 330 -26.16 5.05 17.30
N ARG A 331 -24.92 5.53 17.32
CA ARG A 331 -23.73 4.69 17.08
C ARG A 331 -23.63 3.57 18.10
N ASP A 332 -23.80 3.86 19.39
CA ASP A 332 -23.67 2.87 20.46
C ASP A 332 -24.80 1.84 20.39
N HIS A 333 -26.00 2.25 20.00
CA HIS A 333 -27.09 1.34 19.68
C HIS A 333 -26.77 0.42 18.50
N ALA A 334 -26.20 0.97 17.41
CA ALA A 334 -25.77 0.18 16.24
C ALA A 334 -24.67 -0.82 16.61
N VAL A 335 -23.70 -0.41 17.43
CA VAL A 335 -22.63 -1.30 17.93
C VAL A 335 -23.22 -2.44 18.76
N THR A 336 -24.19 -2.16 19.65
CA THR A 336 -24.87 -3.17 20.44
C THR A 336 -25.64 -4.16 19.56
N THR A 337 -26.36 -3.64 18.54
CA THR A 337 -27.09 -4.48 17.58
C THR A 337 -26.14 -5.39 16.78
N ILE A 338 -25.00 -4.86 16.36
CA ILE A 338 -23.98 -5.67 15.67
C ILE A 338 -23.44 -6.76 16.59
N ALA A 339 -23.16 -6.43 17.86
CA ALA A 339 -22.67 -7.39 18.83
C ALA A 339 -23.69 -8.54 19.10
N GLU A 340 -24.99 -8.26 19.01
CA GLU A 340 -26.05 -9.27 19.11
C GLU A 340 -26.19 -10.13 17.84
N LEU A 341 -25.91 -9.55 16.65
CA LEU A 341 -26.02 -10.25 15.37
C LEU A 341 -24.82 -11.16 15.08
N VAL A 342 -23.63 -10.78 15.51
CA VAL A 342 -22.40 -11.55 15.27
C VAL A 342 -22.50 -13.01 15.73
N PRO A 343 -22.99 -13.32 16.96
CA PRO A 343 -23.16 -14.72 17.38
C PRO A 343 -24.18 -15.47 16.52
N GLN A 344 -25.28 -14.81 16.10
CA GLN A 344 -26.30 -15.42 15.26
C GLN A 344 -25.76 -15.78 13.89
N ILE A 345 -24.93 -14.90 13.31
CA ILE A 345 -24.23 -15.17 12.04
C ILE A 345 -23.25 -16.33 12.20
N ALA A 346 -22.48 -16.34 13.30
CA ALA A 346 -21.54 -17.40 13.62
C ALA A 346 -22.21 -18.78 13.75
N GLU A 347 -23.46 -18.84 14.18
CA GLU A 347 -24.25 -20.06 14.23
C GLU A 347 -24.79 -20.46 12.83
N LEU A 348 -25.17 -19.47 12.03
CA LEU A 348 -25.77 -19.73 10.72
C LEU A 348 -24.74 -20.18 9.67
N VAL A 349 -23.52 -19.64 9.71
CA VAL A 349 -22.46 -19.97 8.75
C VAL A 349 -22.16 -21.48 8.64
N PRO A 350 -21.93 -22.23 9.76
CA PRO A 350 -21.70 -23.65 9.68
C PRO A 350 -22.95 -24.43 9.25
N ARG A 351 -24.15 -23.95 9.57
CA ARG A 351 -25.40 -24.58 9.11
C ARG A 351 -25.58 -24.41 7.59
N LEU A 352 -25.21 -23.25 7.04
CA LEU A 352 -25.21 -23.02 5.60
C LEU A 352 -24.22 -23.94 4.90
N ALA A 353 -22.98 -24.01 5.39
CA ALA A 353 -21.96 -24.90 4.83
C ALA A 353 -22.38 -26.37 4.87
N SER A 354 -23.03 -26.81 5.94
CA SER A 354 -23.57 -28.17 6.04
C SER A 354 -24.71 -28.43 5.04
N ALA A 355 -25.60 -27.45 4.85
CA ALA A 355 -26.67 -27.55 3.89
C ALA A 355 -26.15 -27.57 2.43
N GLU A 356 -25.12 -26.78 2.12
CA GLU A 356 -24.46 -26.78 0.81
C GLU A 356 -23.80 -28.13 0.53
N SER A 357 -23.11 -28.71 1.53
CA SER A 357 -22.52 -30.05 1.41
C SER A 357 -23.60 -31.13 1.16
N ALA A 358 -24.69 -31.09 1.91
CA ALA A 358 -25.80 -32.05 1.73
C ALA A 358 -26.49 -31.92 0.37
N LEU A 359 -26.55 -30.68 -0.16
CA LEU A 359 -27.06 -30.42 -1.50
C LEU A 359 -26.15 -30.99 -2.59
N GLU A 360 -24.85 -30.87 -2.44
CA GLU A 360 -23.86 -31.42 -3.36
C GLU A 360 -23.88 -32.96 -3.35
N ASP A 361 -23.95 -33.55 -2.17
CA ASP A 361 -24.12 -35.00 -2.01
C ASP A 361 -25.40 -35.50 -2.69
N SER A 362 -26.51 -34.77 -2.52
CA SER A 362 -27.77 -35.11 -3.17
C SER A 362 -27.71 -34.99 -4.69
N ARG A 363 -26.99 -33.98 -5.21
CA ARG A 363 -26.74 -33.83 -6.65
C ARG A 363 -25.92 -34.95 -7.20
N SER A 364 -24.86 -35.33 -6.50
CA SER A 364 -24.00 -36.48 -6.86
C SER A 364 -24.78 -37.77 -6.88
N HIS A 365 -25.59 -38.03 -5.85
CA HIS A 365 -26.45 -39.21 -5.80
C HIS A 365 -27.51 -39.26 -6.93
N ILE A 366 -28.12 -38.11 -7.25
CA ILE A 366 -29.03 -38.01 -8.40
C ILE A 366 -28.29 -38.27 -9.72
N HIS A 367 -27.06 -37.81 -9.83
CA HIS A 367 -26.23 -38.06 -11.01
C HIS A 367 -25.93 -39.57 -11.15
N GLU A 368 -25.46 -40.22 -10.08
CA GLU A 368 -25.21 -41.65 -10.03
C GLU A 368 -26.46 -42.48 -10.37
N MET A 369 -27.62 -42.13 -9.79
CA MET A 369 -28.87 -42.80 -10.12
C MET A 369 -29.25 -42.67 -11.60
N ARG A 370 -28.98 -41.52 -12.23
CA ARG A 370 -29.24 -41.29 -13.66
C ARG A 370 -28.34 -42.12 -14.57
N GLU A 371 -27.15 -42.47 -14.11
CA GLU A 371 -26.20 -43.31 -14.84
C GLU A 371 -26.48 -44.82 -14.67
N THR A 372 -27.33 -45.26 -13.73
CA THR A 372 -27.67 -46.67 -13.56
C THR A 372 -28.43 -47.21 -14.76
N LEU A 373 -28.15 -48.46 -15.08
CA LEU A 373 -28.86 -49.18 -16.15
C LEU A 373 -30.40 -49.15 -15.96
N SER A 374 -30.87 -49.32 -14.73
CA SER A 374 -32.26 -49.31 -14.35
C SER A 374 -32.92 -47.94 -14.68
N TRP A 375 -32.24 -46.84 -14.41
CA TRP A 375 -32.74 -45.47 -14.74
C TRP A 375 -32.76 -45.21 -16.24
N ARG A 376 -31.75 -45.70 -16.98
CA ARG A 376 -31.66 -45.56 -18.43
C ARG A 376 -32.74 -46.36 -19.13
N VAL A 377 -32.97 -47.63 -18.71
CA VAL A 377 -33.98 -48.51 -19.28
C VAL A 377 -35.42 -48.00 -19.04
N THR A 378 -35.66 -47.39 -17.87
CA THR A 378 -37.01 -46.86 -17.54
C THR A 378 -37.24 -45.45 -18.00
N ALA A 379 -36.29 -44.74 -18.64
CA ALA A 379 -36.40 -43.38 -19.12
C ALA A 379 -37.59 -43.14 -20.08
N PRO A 380 -37.92 -44.01 -21.02
CA PRO A 380 -39.07 -43.87 -21.89
C PRO A 380 -40.41 -43.87 -21.11
N LEU A 381 -40.53 -44.72 -20.10
CA LEU A 381 -41.77 -44.85 -19.29
C LEU A 381 -42.01 -43.61 -18.39
N ARG A 382 -40.96 -42.96 -17.93
CA ARG A 382 -41.08 -41.68 -17.16
C ARG A 382 -41.48 -40.50 -18.01
N ARG A 383 -41.12 -40.46 -19.28
CA ARG A 383 -41.61 -39.42 -20.23
C ARG A 383 -43.11 -39.50 -20.48
N LEU A 384 -43.67 -40.73 -20.54
CA LEU A 384 -45.09 -40.94 -20.70
C LEU A 384 -45.94 -40.49 -19.49
N ARG A 385 -45.38 -40.49 -18.27
CA ARG A 385 -46.10 -40.11 -17.04
C ARG A 385 -46.19 -38.59 -16.81
N ARG A 386 -45.49 -37.78 -17.59
CA ARG A 386 -45.50 -36.30 -17.52
C ARG A 386 -46.61 -35.66 -18.37
N TRP A 387 -47.42 -36.51 -19.06
CA TRP A 387 -48.50 -36.05 -19.94
C TRP A 387 -49.87 -36.52 -19.44
N ARG A 388 -50.04 -36.76 -18.14
CA ARG A 388 -51.32 -36.94 -17.46
C ARG A 388 -51.49 -35.96 -16.32
#